data_7006799fa32273fe250f35a41feec211
#
_entry.id   7006799fa32273fe250f35a41feec211
#
_cell.length_a   1.000
_cell.length_b   1.000
_cell.length_c   1.000
_cell.angle_alpha   90.00
_cell.angle_beta   90.00
_cell.angle_gamma   90.00
#
_symmetry.space_group_name_H-M   'P 1'
#
loop_
_entity.id
_entity.type
_entity.pdbx_description
1 polymer ?
#
loop_
_entity_poly.entity_id
_entity_poly.type
_entity_poly.pdbx_seq_one_letter_code
_entity_poly.pdbx_strand_id
1 'polypeptide(L)'
;LARGDDPPEPFAVLARGDDPQPPAVKGERIQMTVSTRDPAAMASALQGWLAGRLALAEPPVISGVRMPPSGGLSSTSLLFEADWSSGGTRQHGAFVARMAPEQSAVPVFPRYDLPGQFRLIEHVSERCAIPLPALRWNQPDGGPLGTAFFVMDQVDGRVPLDNPPYVFGGWLLEATPEERATLERASIKIVADLHAIQDPPVAFSWLRPPPGTSALRWHVDQQYAYYRWALADDGLRIPIIERSLDWLERHWPSDTGPDVLSWGDSRIGNIIYDGFTPVAVLDWEMAGLGPREIDVAWFIFLHRFFQDIAEFFEVPGLPDFLRRSEVEGLYAELSGYQPRDMDFYLLYAALRHAIVMARIKRRMIHFGEDEVPADIDDYVMHRASLDKLLAGTYRWD
;
A
#
# COMPACT_ATOMS: atom_id res chain seq x y z
N LEU A 1 -42.06 -18.05 13.63
CA LEU A 1 -41.47 -17.83 12.30
C LEU A 1 -40.42 -16.72 12.47
N ALA A 2 -39.21 -17.14 12.79
CA ALA A 2 -38.04 -16.28 12.92
C ALA A 2 -37.60 -15.85 11.50
N ARG A 3 -37.39 -14.54 11.29
CA ARG A 3 -36.65 -14.00 10.17
C ARG A 3 -35.16 -14.08 10.56
N GLY A 4 -34.38 -14.79 9.72
CA GLY A 4 -32.95 -14.82 9.87
C GLY A 4 -32.35 -13.46 9.54
N ASP A 5 -31.52 -12.95 10.42
CA ASP A 5 -30.66 -11.81 10.19
C ASP A 5 -29.47 -12.31 9.37
N ASP A 6 -29.45 -11.99 8.08
CA ASP A 6 -28.26 -12.15 7.25
C ASP A 6 -27.24 -11.06 7.65
N PRO A 7 -25.95 -11.39 7.83
CA PRO A 7 -24.92 -10.39 8.11
C PRO A 7 -24.70 -9.50 6.88
N PRO A 8 -24.33 -8.20 7.05
CA PRO A 8 -24.07 -7.30 5.94
C PRO A 8 -22.87 -7.76 5.12
N GLU A 9 -23.03 -7.75 3.79
CA GLU A 9 -21.96 -8.10 2.82
C GLU A 9 -20.95 -6.95 2.66
N PRO A 10 -19.66 -7.11 3.02
CA PRO A 10 -18.68 -6.01 2.93
C PRO A 10 -17.90 -5.90 1.60
N PHE A 11 -18.16 -6.72 0.58
CA PHE A 11 -17.33 -6.72 -0.63
C PHE A 11 -18.14 -6.83 -1.93
N ALA A 12 -18.66 -5.72 -2.42
CA ALA A 12 -19.15 -5.61 -3.78
C ALA A 12 -18.49 -4.43 -4.48
N VAL A 13 -17.34 -4.61 -5.17
CA VAL A 13 -16.93 -3.75 -6.31
C VAL A 13 -15.73 -4.30 -7.09
N LEU A 14 -15.92 -4.41 -8.41
CA LEU A 14 -15.02 -4.37 -9.55
C LEU A 14 -14.49 -5.70 -10.11
N ALA A 15 -15.20 -6.20 -11.10
CA ALA A 15 -14.60 -6.94 -12.21
C ALA A 15 -15.06 -6.31 -13.55
N ARG A 16 -14.12 -5.92 -14.38
CA ARG A 16 -14.27 -5.84 -15.84
C ARG A 16 -12.94 -6.20 -16.49
N GLY A 17 -12.87 -7.37 -17.00
CA GLY A 17 -11.94 -7.95 -17.93
C GLY A 17 -12.51 -9.33 -18.26
N ASP A 18 -12.28 -9.87 -19.46
CA ASP A 18 -12.91 -11.07 -20.02
C ASP A 18 -12.50 -12.40 -19.33
N ASP A 19 -12.53 -12.45 -17.98
CA ASP A 19 -12.31 -13.67 -17.20
C ASP A 19 -13.65 -14.25 -16.68
N PRO A 20 -13.79 -15.57 -16.52
CA PRO A 20 -15.01 -16.21 -16.06
C PRO A 20 -15.41 -15.72 -14.68
N GLN A 21 -16.62 -15.16 -14.61
CA GLN A 21 -17.19 -14.55 -13.40
C GLN A 21 -17.36 -15.59 -12.28
N PRO A 22 -16.94 -15.29 -11.04
CA PRO A 22 -17.40 -16.03 -9.87
C PRO A 22 -18.91 -15.85 -9.69
N PRO A 23 -19.59 -16.75 -8.96
CA PRO A 23 -21.05 -16.71 -8.80
C PRO A 23 -21.48 -15.32 -8.30
N ALA A 24 -22.47 -14.74 -8.98
CA ALA A 24 -22.93 -13.38 -8.75
C ALA A 24 -23.51 -13.22 -7.34
N VAL A 25 -22.77 -12.55 -6.48
CA VAL A 25 -23.29 -11.94 -5.26
C VAL A 25 -23.98 -10.64 -5.70
N LYS A 26 -25.29 -10.54 -5.49
CA LYS A 26 -26.06 -9.33 -5.77
C LYS A 26 -25.78 -8.30 -4.69
N GLY A 27 -24.82 -7.39 -4.92
CA GLY A 27 -24.61 -6.19 -4.13
C GLY A 27 -24.55 -4.96 -5.04
N GLU A 28 -25.15 -3.86 -4.65
CA GLU A 28 -25.04 -2.58 -5.34
C GLU A 28 -23.58 -2.13 -5.37
N ARG A 29 -23.13 -1.61 -6.52
CA ARG A 29 -21.76 -1.08 -6.68
C ARG A 29 -21.53 0.06 -5.71
N ILE A 30 -20.64 -0.15 -4.75
CA ILE A 30 -20.08 0.94 -3.95
C ILE A 30 -19.23 1.81 -4.91
N GLN A 31 -19.73 2.98 -5.25
CA GLN A 31 -18.94 4.02 -5.89
C GLN A 31 -18.16 4.75 -4.81
N MET A 32 -16.96 4.29 -4.46
CA MET A 32 -16.02 5.16 -3.78
C MET A 32 -15.86 6.42 -4.61
N THR A 33 -16.12 7.58 -4.02
CA THR A 33 -16.14 8.86 -4.74
C THR A 33 -14.82 9.04 -5.46
N VAL A 34 -14.82 8.78 -6.75
CA VAL A 34 -13.70 9.00 -7.65
C VAL A 34 -13.44 10.50 -7.66
N SER A 35 -12.16 10.90 -7.79
CA SER A 35 -11.76 12.30 -7.96
C SER A 35 -12.75 13.06 -8.82
N THR A 36 -13.12 14.27 -8.40
CA THR A 36 -14.01 15.17 -9.17
C THR A 36 -13.28 15.81 -10.35
N ARG A 37 -11.99 15.53 -10.53
CA ARG A 37 -11.15 16.08 -11.59
C ARG A 37 -11.58 15.56 -12.95
N ASP A 38 -11.79 16.45 -13.89
CA ASP A 38 -12.13 16.14 -15.29
C ASP A 38 -10.87 15.63 -16.03
N PRO A 39 -10.86 14.38 -16.55
CA PRO A 39 -9.73 13.84 -17.31
C PRO A 39 -9.35 14.68 -18.54
N ALA A 40 -10.31 15.34 -19.22
CA ALA A 40 -10.04 16.17 -20.38
C ALA A 40 -9.31 17.47 -19.98
N ALA A 41 -9.72 18.09 -18.87
CA ALA A 41 -9.02 19.24 -18.31
C ALA A 41 -7.60 18.87 -17.86
N MET A 42 -7.42 17.69 -17.24
CA MET A 42 -6.11 17.19 -16.84
C MET A 42 -5.21 16.91 -18.06
N ALA A 43 -5.74 16.32 -19.13
CA ALA A 43 -5.00 16.12 -20.38
C ALA A 43 -4.49 17.43 -20.96
N SER A 44 -5.35 18.45 -21.05
CA SER A 44 -4.98 19.78 -21.54
C SER A 44 -3.91 20.46 -20.67
N ALA A 45 -4.03 20.33 -19.34
CA ALA A 45 -3.07 20.85 -18.38
C ALA A 45 -1.70 20.16 -18.50
N LEU A 46 -1.68 18.84 -18.64
CA LEU A 46 -0.46 18.05 -18.85
C LEU A 46 0.21 18.37 -20.19
N GLN A 47 -0.56 18.62 -21.24
CA GLN A 47 -0.05 18.97 -22.57
C GLN A 47 0.83 20.24 -22.50
N GLY A 48 0.30 21.31 -21.92
CA GLY A 48 1.05 22.57 -21.78
C GLY A 48 2.26 22.43 -20.85
N TRP A 49 2.11 21.72 -19.76
CA TRP A 49 3.18 21.47 -18.81
C TRP A 49 4.32 20.64 -19.43
N LEU A 50 4.00 19.55 -20.12
CA LEU A 50 4.99 18.66 -20.73
C LEU A 50 5.71 19.36 -21.89
N ALA A 51 5.02 20.21 -22.67
CA ALA A 51 5.63 21.05 -23.68
C ALA A 51 6.75 21.92 -23.11
N GLY A 52 6.49 22.56 -21.96
CA GLY A 52 7.49 23.35 -21.23
C GLY A 52 8.64 22.51 -20.69
N ARG A 53 8.36 21.35 -20.12
CA ARG A 53 9.38 20.44 -19.55
C ARG A 53 10.33 19.88 -20.61
N LEU A 54 9.82 19.58 -21.79
CA LEU A 54 10.60 19.06 -22.93
C LEU A 54 11.13 20.15 -23.86
N ALA A 55 10.86 21.43 -23.58
CA ALA A 55 11.22 22.56 -24.43
C ALA A 55 10.78 22.38 -25.90
N LEU A 56 9.57 21.90 -26.10
CA LEU A 56 9.02 21.60 -27.42
C LEU A 56 8.54 22.86 -28.13
N ALA A 57 8.78 22.95 -29.45
CA ALA A 57 8.24 23.99 -30.29
C ALA A 57 6.71 23.82 -30.54
N GLU A 58 6.27 22.57 -30.60
CA GLU A 58 4.86 22.19 -30.71
C GLU A 58 4.46 21.36 -29.49
N PRO A 59 3.24 21.58 -28.92
CA PRO A 59 2.77 20.81 -27.81
C PRO A 59 2.67 19.31 -28.15
N PRO A 60 2.97 18.41 -27.18
CA PRO A 60 2.78 16.97 -27.37
C PRO A 60 1.30 16.64 -27.51
N VAL A 61 0.98 15.52 -28.14
CA VAL A 61 -0.38 14.96 -28.12
C VAL A 61 -0.50 14.08 -26.89
N ILE A 62 -1.40 14.43 -25.97
CA ILE A 62 -1.72 13.62 -24.80
C ILE A 62 -2.94 12.76 -25.10
N SER A 63 -2.86 11.47 -24.82
CA SER A 63 -3.92 10.48 -25.03
C SER A 63 -4.00 9.48 -23.88
N GLY A 64 -5.01 8.59 -23.89
CA GLY A 64 -5.13 7.51 -22.91
C GLY A 64 -5.29 7.96 -21.46
N VAL A 65 -5.70 9.21 -21.22
CA VAL A 65 -5.82 9.77 -19.85
C VAL A 65 -6.91 9.05 -19.09
N ARG A 66 -6.50 8.36 -18.03
CA ARG A 66 -7.42 7.60 -17.16
C ARG A 66 -6.89 7.49 -15.74
N MET A 67 -7.79 7.39 -14.80
CA MET A 67 -7.51 6.96 -13.44
C MET A 67 -7.83 5.47 -13.32
N PRO A 68 -6.91 4.63 -12.80
CA PRO A 68 -7.20 3.20 -12.63
C PRO A 68 -8.41 3.01 -11.71
N PRO A 69 -9.35 2.13 -12.06
CA PRO A 69 -10.50 1.84 -11.21
C PRO A 69 -10.11 1.21 -9.87
N SER A 70 -8.97 0.53 -9.83
CA SER A 70 -8.34 -0.05 -8.65
C SER A 70 -7.19 0.81 -8.10
N GLY A 71 -7.17 2.11 -8.40
CA GLY A 71 -6.19 3.04 -7.83
C GLY A 71 -6.21 2.95 -6.31
N GLY A 72 -5.02 3.00 -5.67
CA GLY A 72 -4.87 2.85 -4.23
C GLY A 72 -5.83 3.76 -3.44
N LEU A 73 -6.23 3.32 -2.25
CA LEU A 73 -7.20 4.04 -1.40
C LEU A 73 -6.66 5.39 -0.91
N SER A 74 -5.35 5.62 -1.00
CA SER A 74 -4.66 6.78 -0.42
C SER A 74 -4.36 7.86 -1.45
N SER A 75 -3.45 7.62 -2.40
CA SER A 75 -3.01 8.60 -3.40
C SER A 75 -3.66 8.35 -4.77
N THR A 76 -3.73 9.40 -5.58
CA THR A 76 -4.34 9.33 -6.92
C THR A 76 -3.26 9.08 -7.97
N SER A 77 -3.48 8.08 -8.83
CA SER A 77 -2.65 7.81 -10.02
C SER A 77 -3.41 8.20 -11.28
N LEU A 78 -2.76 8.96 -12.15
CA LEU A 78 -3.27 9.32 -13.47
C LEU A 78 -2.36 8.70 -14.52
N LEU A 79 -2.89 7.78 -15.32
CA LEU A 79 -2.20 7.20 -16.46
C LEU A 79 -2.44 8.06 -17.70
N PHE A 80 -1.41 8.25 -18.52
CA PHE A 80 -1.52 8.96 -19.79
C PHE A 80 -0.38 8.56 -20.74
N GLU A 81 -0.63 8.73 -22.02
CA GLU A 81 0.35 8.59 -23.09
C GLU A 81 0.68 9.94 -23.68
N ALA A 82 1.89 10.11 -24.16
CA ALA A 82 2.32 11.32 -24.86
C ALA A 82 3.09 10.98 -26.15
N ASP A 83 2.74 11.66 -27.24
CA ASP A 83 3.46 11.67 -28.50
C ASP A 83 4.02 13.06 -28.74
N TRP A 84 5.32 13.16 -29.05
CA TRP A 84 5.96 14.44 -29.36
C TRP A 84 7.06 14.27 -30.42
N SER A 85 7.52 15.39 -30.98
CA SER A 85 8.67 15.43 -31.87
C SER A 85 9.84 16.15 -31.21
N SER A 86 11.01 15.53 -31.21
CA SER A 86 12.24 16.13 -30.69
C SER A 86 13.37 15.86 -31.65
N GLY A 87 14.10 16.93 -32.11
CA GLY A 87 15.18 16.79 -33.07
C GLY A 87 14.76 16.15 -34.41
N GLY A 88 13.51 16.32 -34.84
CA GLY A 88 12.95 15.72 -36.05
C GLY A 88 12.54 14.25 -35.92
N THR A 89 12.68 13.65 -34.73
CA THR A 89 12.29 12.26 -34.46
C THR A 89 11.01 12.23 -33.62
N ARG A 90 10.06 11.37 -34.03
CA ARG A 90 8.85 11.11 -33.23
C ARG A 90 9.22 10.28 -32.01
N GLN A 91 8.76 10.72 -30.86
CA GLN A 91 8.89 10.06 -29.56
C GLN A 91 7.50 9.68 -29.04
N HIS A 92 7.45 8.61 -28.27
CA HIS A 92 6.26 8.16 -27.56
C HIS A 92 6.65 7.75 -26.14
N GLY A 93 5.76 7.98 -25.18
CA GLY A 93 5.93 7.52 -23.80
C GLY A 93 4.61 7.27 -23.12
N ALA A 94 4.53 6.24 -22.30
CA ALA A 94 3.44 5.93 -21.41
C ALA A 94 3.87 6.23 -19.97
N PHE A 95 3.04 7.00 -19.24
CA PHE A 95 3.41 7.58 -17.96
C PHE A 95 2.34 7.42 -16.90
N VAL A 96 2.76 7.49 -15.64
CA VAL A 96 1.90 7.60 -14.47
C VAL A 96 2.26 8.87 -13.70
N ALA A 97 1.29 9.76 -13.51
CA ALA A 97 1.41 10.88 -12.57
C ALA A 97 0.81 10.49 -11.21
N ARG A 98 1.64 10.51 -10.16
CA ARG A 98 1.20 10.29 -8.77
C ARG A 98 0.93 11.65 -8.13
N MET A 99 -0.26 11.82 -7.53
CA MET A 99 -0.70 13.08 -6.92
C MET A 99 -1.45 12.85 -5.62
N ALA A 100 -1.51 13.88 -4.77
CA ALA A 100 -2.34 13.85 -3.57
C ALA A 100 -3.83 13.79 -3.93
N PRO A 101 -4.66 13.09 -3.15
CA PRO A 101 -6.10 13.11 -3.32
C PRO A 101 -6.64 14.52 -3.02
N GLU A 102 -7.83 14.81 -3.53
CA GLU A 102 -8.56 16.04 -3.18
C GLU A 102 -9.02 15.99 -1.72
N GLN A 103 -9.08 17.15 -1.04
CA GLN A 103 -9.57 17.20 0.34
C GLN A 103 -11.04 16.73 0.46
N SER A 104 -11.85 17.00 -0.57
CA SER A 104 -13.23 16.52 -0.69
C SER A 104 -13.35 15.00 -0.71
N ALA A 105 -12.27 14.28 -1.07
CA ALA A 105 -12.22 12.82 -1.07
C ALA A 105 -11.99 12.21 0.32
N VAL A 106 -11.99 13.02 1.38
CA VAL A 106 -11.70 12.57 2.77
C VAL A 106 -10.43 11.72 2.84
N PRO A 107 -9.24 12.34 2.72
CA PRO A 107 -7.97 11.66 2.59
C PRO A 107 -7.74 10.60 3.67
N VAL A 108 -7.06 9.50 3.30
CA VAL A 108 -6.70 8.44 4.24
C VAL A 108 -5.58 8.88 5.17
N PHE A 109 -4.58 9.59 4.64
CA PHE A 109 -3.44 10.11 5.42
C PHE A 109 -3.51 11.62 5.63
N PRO A 110 -2.93 12.13 6.74
CA PRO A 110 -2.93 13.57 7.04
C PRO A 110 -2.05 14.40 6.10
N ARG A 111 -1.05 13.76 5.47
CA ARG A 111 -0.10 14.39 4.55
C ARG A 111 0.29 13.44 3.43
N TYR A 112 0.52 14.02 2.27
CA TYR A 112 1.04 13.36 1.07
C TYR A 112 2.29 14.12 0.60
N ASP A 113 3.46 13.62 0.97
CA ASP A 113 4.74 14.24 0.61
C ASP A 113 5.25 13.67 -0.73
N LEU A 114 4.63 14.08 -1.83
CA LEU A 114 4.99 13.60 -3.17
C LEU A 114 6.43 13.98 -3.55
N PRO A 115 6.91 15.20 -3.28
CA PRO A 115 8.32 15.53 -3.52
C PRO A 115 9.29 14.67 -2.68
N GLY A 116 8.92 14.35 -1.43
CA GLY A 116 9.67 13.45 -0.58
C GLY A 116 9.70 12.02 -1.11
N GLN A 117 8.58 11.51 -1.60
CA GLN A 117 8.51 10.20 -2.26
C GLN A 117 9.38 10.15 -3.52
N PHE A 118 9.32 11.17 -4.39
CA PHE A 118 10.18 11.27 -5.57
C PHE A 118 11.66 11.17 -5.19
N ARG A 119 12.10 12.02 -4.24
CA ARG A 119 13.45 12.02 -3.72
C ARG A 119 13.85 10.66 -3.15
N LEU A 120 12.95 10.01 -2.41
CA LEU A 120 13.21 8.70 -1.82
C LEU A 120 13.46 7.64 -2.91
N ILE A 121 12.57 7.54 -3.89
CA ILE A 121 12.69 6.58 -5.00
C ILE A 121 13.98 6.83 -5.80
N GLU A 122 14.33 8.10 -6.07
CA GLU A 122 15.58 8.49 -6.73
C GLU A 122 16.80 7.97 -5.94
N HIS A 123 16.85 8.22 -4.62
CA HIS A 123 17.95 7.76 -3.75
C HIS A 123 18.00 6.23 -3.63
N VAL A 124 16.86 5.54 -3.63
CA VAL A 124 16.82 4.07 -3.67
C VAL A 124 17.38 3.55 -4.99
N SER A 125 16.98 4.13 -6.13
CA SER A 125 17.44 3.70 -7.45
C SER A 125 18.95 3.80 -7.64
N GLU A 126 19.61 4.73 -6.95
CA GLU A 126 21.06 4.90 -6.97
C GLU A 126 21.82 3.89 -6.08
N ARG A 127 21.13 3.24 -5.11
CA ARG A 127 21.76 2.44 -4.04
C ARG A 127 21.34 1.00 -4.01
N CYS A 128 20.25 0.66 -4.67
CA CYS A 128 19.67 -0.67 -4.65
C CYS A 128 19.19 -1.07 -6.05
N ALA A 129 19.45 -2.30 -6.44
CA ALA A 129 19.10 -2.81 -7.77
C ALA A 129 17.69 -3.42 -7.84
N ILE A 130 16.79 -3.09 -6.89
CA ILE A 130 15.39 -3.50 -7.00
C ILE A 130 14.72 -2.83 -8.20
N PRO A 131 13.77 -3.49 -8.87
CA PRO A 131 13.07 -2.89 -10.00
C PRO A 131 12.19 -1.73 -9.56
N LEU A 132 12.38 -0.57 -10.19
CA LEU A 132 11.61 0.65 -9.93
C LEU A 132 11.14 1.25 -11.24
N PRO A 133 9.95 1.87 -11.31
CA PRO A 133 9.57 2.68 -12.45
C PRO A 133 10.56 3.82 -12.64
N ALA A 134 10.98 4.08 -13.87
CA ALA A 134 11.89 5.19 -14.14
C ALA A 134 11.23 6.52 -13.82
N LEU A 135 11.82 7.29 -12.90
CA LEU A 135 11.36 8.64 -12.57
C LEU A 135 11.64 9.60 -13.73
N ARG A 136 10.66 10.45 -14.06
CA ARG A 136 10.75 11.41 -15.17
C ARG A 136 10.78 12.84 -14.68
N TRP A 137 9.75 13.29 -13.99
CA TRP A 137 9.63 14.69 -13.59
C TRP A 137 9.00 14.82 -12.21
N ASN A 138 9.49 15.77 -11.43
CA ASN A 138 8.91 16.18 -10.16
C ASN A 138 8.31 17.59 -10.29
N GLN A 139 7.09 17.78 -9.80
CA GLN A 139 6.37 19.03 -9.73
C GLN A 139 5.94 19.29 -8.28
N PRO A 140 6.83 19.89 -7.44
CA PRO A 140 6.60 20.04 -6.00
C PRO A 140 5.58 21.12 -5.64
N ASP A 141 5.39 22.11 -6.50
CA ASP A 141 4.47 23.23 -6.34
C ASP A 141 3.20 22.99 -7.17
N GLY A 142 2.10 22.79 -6.70
CA GLY A 142 0.79 22.53 -7.34
C GLY A 142 0.69 22.43 -8.86
N GLY A 143 1.52 23.12 -9.61
CA GLY A 143 1.60 23.05 -11.08
C GLY A 143 0.25 23.06 -11.79
N PRO A 144 0.18 22.47 -12.98
CA PRO A 144 -1.04 22.47 -13.80
C PRO A 144 -2.16 21.60 -13.25
N LEU A 145 -1.86 20.66 -12.35
CA LEU A 145 -2.84 19.75 -11.73
C LEU A 145 -3.39 20.27 -10.39
N GLY A 146 -2.98 21.49 -9.96
CA GLY A 146 -3.44 22.11 -8.73
C GLY A 146 -2.94 21.47 -7.43
N THR A 147 -2.06 20.47 -7.53
CA THR A 147 -1.42 19.77 -6.39
C THR A 147 -0.02 19.33 -6.78
N ALA A 148 0.84 19.12 -5.79
CA ALA A 148 2.15 18.49 -6.04
C ALA A 148 1.95 17.11 -6.69
N PHE A 149 2.82 16.78 -7.64
CA PHE A 149 2.83 15.48 -8.30
C PHE A 149 4.22 15.14 -8.82
N PHE A 150 4.44 13.87 -9.08
CA PHE A 150 5.58 13.42 -9.86
C PHE A 150 5.14 12.45 -10.96
N VAL A 151 5.96 12.34 -11.98
CA VAL A 151 5.71 11.48 -13.14
C VAL A 151 6.80 10.43 -13.24
N MET A 152 6.39 9.21 -13.48
CA MET A 152 7.24 8.05 -13.74
C MET A 152 6.75 7.31 -14.98
N ASP A 153 7.59 6.44 -15.53
CA ASP A 153 7.17 5.56 -16.62
C ASP A 153 6.09 4.59 -16.14
N GLN A 154 5.12 4.32 -17.01
CA GLN A 154 4.22 3.19 -16.83
C GLN A 154 5.01 1.90 -17.03
N VAL A 155 4.82 0.95 -16.15
CA VAL A 155 5.40 -0.40 -16.23
C VAL A 155 4.27 -1.40 -16.50
N ASP A 156 4.44 -2.21 -17.53
CA ASP A 156 3.50 -3.27 -17.87
C ASP A 156 3.71 -4.50 -16.98
N GLY A 157 2.62 -5.20 -16.69
CA GLY A 157 2.65 -6.40 -15.87
C GLY A 157 1.36 -6.59 -15.09
N ARG A 158 1.38 -7.54 -14.14
CA ARG A 158 0.22 -7.90 -13.31
C ARG A 158 0.52 -7.61 -11.84
N VAL A 159 -0.52 -7.22 -11.11
CA VAL A 159 -0.47 -7.00 -9.66
C VAL A 159 -1.46 -7.95 -8.99
N PRO A 160 -1.10 -8.65 -7.91
CA PRO A 160 -2.09 -9.33 -7.08
C PRO A 160 -3.07 -8.32 -6.49
N LEU A 161 -4.35 -8.45 -6.83
CA LEU A 161 -5.36 -7.46 -6.45
C LEU A 161 -5.74 -7.57 -4.97
N ASP A 162 -6.08 -6.44 -4.37
CA ASP A 162 -6.65 -6.38 -3.02
C ASP A 162 -8.18 -6.39 -3.04
N ASN A 163 -8.78 -6.01 -4.18
CA ASN A 163 -10.23 -5.94 -4.35
C ASN A 163 -10.67 -6.36 -5.78
N PRO A 164 -11.31 -7.51 -5.94
CA PRO A 164 -11.40 -8.55 -4.92
C PRO A 164 -10.00 -9.07 -4.54
N PRO A 165 -9.80 -9.51 -3.28
CA PRO A 165 -8.50 -10.03 -2.87
C PRO A 165 -8.05 -11.21 -3.72
N TYR A 166 -6.76 -11.27 -4.02
CA TYR A 166 -6.14 -12.32 -4.85
C TYR A 166 -6.32 -13.75 -4.31
N VAL A 167 -6.72 -13.90 -3.06
CA VAL A 167 -7.07 -15.19 -2.45
C VAL A 167 -8.45 -15.71 -2.88
N PHE A 168 -9.27 -14.88 -3.53
CA PHE A 168 -10.60 -15.28 -4.04
C PHE A 168 -10.59 -15.64 -5.52
N GLY A 169 -9.57 -15.26 -6.28
CA GLY A 169 -9.50 -15.54 -7.71
C GLY A 169 -8.31 -14.87 -8.40
N GLY A 170 -8.20 -15.13 -9.70
CA GLY A 170 -7.21 -14.55 -10.55
C GLY A 170 -5.91 -15.33 -10.64
N TRP A 171 -4.98 -14.80 -11.42
CA TRP A 171 -3.79 -15.48 -11.89
C TRP A 171 -2.88 -16.06 -10.79
N LEU A 172 -2.85 -15.45 -9.61
CA LEU A 172 -2.02 -15.93 -8.50
C LEU A 172 -2.65 -17.14 -7.79
N LEU A 173 -3.98 -17.17 -7.65
CA LEU A 173 -4.69 -18.33 -7.12
C LEU A 173 -4.59 -19.52 -8.09
N GLU A 174 -4.62 -19.28 -9.39
CA GLU A 174 -4.52 -20.28 -10.45
C GLU A 174 -3.09 -20.77 -10.69
N ALA A 175 -2.08 -20.07 -10.17
CA ALA A 175 -0.66 -20.41 -10.31
C ALA A 175 -0.32 -21.76 -9.65
N THR A 176 0.68 -22.45 -10.18
CA THR A 176 1.20 -23.66 -9.55
C THR A 176 1.94 -23.34 -8.24
N PRO A 177 2.14 -24.32 -7.34
CA PRO A 177 2.94 -24.13 -6.13
C PRO A 177 4.36 -23.61 -6.42
N GLU A 178 4.99 -24.09 -7.50
CA GLU A 178 6.34 -23.68 -7.91
C GLU A 178 6.39 -22.23 -8.40
N GLU A 179 5.37 -21.81 -9.13
CA GLU A 179 5.22 -20.42 -9.58
C GLU A 179 4.99 -19.48 -8.39
N ARG A 180 4.12 -19.86 -7.45
CA ARG A 180 3.93 -19.11 -6.21
C ARG A 180 5.20 -19.01 -5.37
N ALA A 181 5.95 -20.12 -5.22
CA ALA A 181 7.23 -20.11 -4.51
C ALA A 181 8.27 -19.20 -5.19
N THR A 182 8.26 -19.14 -6.53
CA THR A 182 9.12 -18.23 -7.29
C THR A 182 8.78 -16.77 -6.99
N LEU A 183 7.49 -16.41 -7.03
CA LEU A 183 7.01 -15.07 -6.71
C LEU A 183 7.33 -14.69 -5.27
N GLU A 184 7.05 -15.59 -4.32
CA GLU A 184 7.32 -15.39 -2.89
C GLU A 184 8.79 -15.07 -2.64
N ARG A 185 9.69 -15.94 -3.13
CA ARG A 185 11.14 -15.75 -2.99
C ARG A 185 11.62 -14.43 -3.62
N ALA A 186 11.14 -14.10 -4.82
CA ALA A 186 11.51 -12.88 -5.52
C ALA A 186 11.01 -11.62 -4.78
N SER A 187 9.83 -11.69 -4.20
CA SER A 187 9.24 -10.58 -3.44
C SER A 187 9.95 -10.33 -2.11
N ILE A 188 10.28 -11.39 -1.37
CA ILE A 188 11.05 -11.29 -0.11
C ILE A 188 12.48 -10.80 -0.40
N LYS A 189 13.05 -11.19 -1.55
CA LYS A 189 14.35 -10.69 -1.99
C LYS A 189 14.36 -9.17 -2.16
N ILE A 190 13.29 -8.55 -2.65
CA ILE A 190 13.17 -7.08 -2.73
C ILE A 190 13.37 -6.45 -1.35
N VAL A 191 12.70 -6.99 -0.33
CA VAL A 191 12.81 -6.48 1.05
C VAL A 191 14.24 -6.69 1.59
N ALA A 192 14.84 -7.86 1.35
CA ALA A 192 16.21 -8.13 1.76
C ALA A 192 17.23 -7.20 1.07
N ASP A 193 17.09 -6.98 -0.23
CA ASP A 193 17.98 -6.10 -1.01
C ASP A 193 17.83 -4.63 -0.56
N LEU A 194 16.61 -4.17 -0.29
CA LEU A 194 16.36 -2.82 0.24
C LEU A 194 17.01 -2.63 1.61
N HIS A 195 16.90 -3.61 2.49
CA HIS A 195 17.50 -3.59 3.83
C HIS A 195 19.03 -3.74 3.81
N ALA A 196 19.62 -4.11 2.69
CA ALA A 196 21.07 -4.17 2.50
C ALA A 196 21.71 -2.81 2.14
N ILE A 197 20.91 -1.76 1.91
CA ILE A 197 21.45 -0.40 1.66
C ILE A 197 22.33 0.00 2.84
N GLN A 198 23.56 0.47 2.53
CA GLN A 198 24.53 0.84 3.53
C GLN A 198 24.23 2.20 4.18
N ASP A 199 24.45 2.30 5.47
CA ASP A 199 24.28 3.52 6.27
C ASP A 199 22.95 4.25 6.01
N PRO A 200 21.77 3.60 6.12
CA PRO A 200 20.49 4.21 5.79
C PRO A 200 20.24 5.55 6.53
N PRO A 201 20.63 5.73 7.82
CA PRO A 201 20.47 7.01 8.50
C PRO A 201 21.31 8.15 7.89
N VAL A 202 22.35 7.85 7.14
CA VAL A 202 23.15 8.84 6.40
C VAL A 202 22.55 9.06 5.01
N ALA A 203 22.29 7.97 4.30
CA ALA A 203 21.73 7.99 2.94
C ALA A 203 20.37 8.68 2.87
N PHE A 204 19.53 8.50 3.90
CA PHE A 204 18.17 9.04 4.03
C PHE A 204 18.04 9.95 5.26
N SER A 205 18.98 10.88 5.43
CA SER A 205 19.10 11.72 6.63
C SER A 205 17.85 12.55 6.97
N TRP A 206 17.01 12.86 5.98
CA TRP A 206 15.73 13.57 6.17
C TRP A 206 14.62 12.71 6.77
N LEU A 207 14.80 11.36 6.83
CA LEU A 207 13.89 10.42 7.47
C LEU A 207 14.29 10.12 8.93
N ARG A 208 15.38 10.72 9.42
CA ARG A 208 15.83 10.47 10.79
C ARG A 208 14.77 10.88 11.81
N PRO A 209 14.61 10.09 12.87
CA PRO A 209 13.85 10.52 14.03
C PRO A 209 14.49 11.75 14.70
N PRO A 210 13.73 12.47 15.53
CA PRO A 210 14.29 13.54 16.36
C PRO A 210 15.45 13.03 17.22
N PRO A 211 16.44 13.90 17.53
CA PRO A 211 17.57 13.52 18.38
C PRO A 211 17.11 12.92 19.72
N GLY A 212 17.71 11.79 20.10
CA GLY A 212 17.38 11.07 21.34
C GLY A 212 16.21 10.10 21.24
N THR A 213 15.57 9.99 20.05
CA THR A 213 14.48 9.04 19.82
C THR A 213 14.97 7.92 18.91
N SER A 214 14.69 6.65 19.24
CA SER A 214 14.99 5.51 18.36
C SER A 214 14.03 5.51 17.16
N ALA A 215 14.46 4.88 16.05
CA ALA A 215 13.61 4.81 14.85
C ALA A 215 12.30 4.05 15.12
N LEU A 216 12.33 2.94 15.86
CA LEU A 216 11.11 2.23 16.24
C LEU A 216 10.18 3.10 17.09
N ARG A 217 10.73 3.83 18.10
CA ARG A 217 9.92 4.73 18.94
C ARG A 217 9.24 5.79 18.07
N TRP A 218 10.03 6.44 17.21
CA TRP A 218 9.50 7.44 16.28
C TRP A 218 8.42 6.87 15.36
N HIS A 219 8.65 5.68 14.81
CA HIS A 219 7.69 5.01 13.94
C HIS A 219 6.36 4.74 14.66
N VAL A 220 6.40 4.25 15.90
CA VAL A 220 5.21 4.01 16.73
C VAL A 220 4.53 5.32 17.13
N ASP A 221 5.30 6.37 17.49
CA ASP A 221 4.74 7.68 17.82
C ASP A 221 4.00 8.33 16.66
N GLN A 222 4.47 8.10 15.40
CA GLN A 222 3.76 8.53 14.20
C GLN A 222 2.42 7.79 14.05
N GLN A 223 2.32 6.51 14.44
CA GLN A 223 1.06 5.78 14.42
C GLN A 223 0.09 6.29 15.50
N TYR A 224 0.58 6.64 16.69
CA TYR A 224 -0.23 7.34 17.69
C TYR A 224 -0.77 8.69 17.19
N ALA A 225 0.09 9.46 16.52
CA ALA A 225 -0.31 10.74 15.94
C ALA A 225 -1.36 10.54 14.82
N TYR A 226 -1.15 9.52 13.99
CA TYR A 226 -2.09 9.16 12.92
C TYR A 226 -3.44 8.71 13.48
N TYR A 227 -3.46 7.84 14.47
CA TYR A 227 -4.69 7.41 15.16
C TYR A 227 -5.47 8.60 15.70
N ARG A 228 -4.82 9.51 16.43
CA ARG A 228 -5.46 10.72 16.95
C ARG A 228 -6.01 11.62 15.85
N TRP A 229 -5.28 11.79 14.76
CA TRP A 229 -5.75 12.57 13.62
C TRP A 229 -6.95 11.90 12.93
N ALA A 230 -6.89 10.61 12.72
CA ALA A 230 -7.94 9.85 12.03
C ALA A 230 -9.31 9.94 12.74
N LEU A 231 -9.31 10.20 14.05
CA LEU A 231 -10.48 10.26 14.92
C LEU A 231 -10.72 11.66 15.53
N ALA A 232 -10.02 12.71 15.04
CA ALA A 232 -10.06 14.03 15.65
C ALA A 232 -11.44 14.72 15.55
N ASP A 233 -12.22 14.41 14.52
CA ASP A 233 -13.45 15.12 14.19
C ASP A 233 -14.55 14.95 15.28
N ASP A 234 -14.60 13.79 15.94
CA ASP A 234 -15.61 13.44 16.95
C ASP A 234 -15.02 12.90 18.26
N GLY A 235 -13.67 12.79 18.32
CA GLY A 235 -13.00 12.26 19.51
C GLY A 235 -13.28 10.80 19.80
N LEU A 236 -13.75 10.03 18.80
CA LEU A 236 -14.00 8.60 18.92
C LEU A 236 -12.74 7.87 19.43
N ARG A 237 -12.94 6.92 20.34
CA ARG A 237 -11.88 6.03 20.82
C ARG A 237 -12.28 4.60 20.50
N ILE A 238 -11.34 3.85 19.90
CA ILE A 238 -11.56 2.46 19.51
C ILE A 238 -10.80 1.55 20.49
N PRO A 239 -11.51 0.86 21.41
CA PRO A 239 -10.88 0.15 22.53
C PRO A 239 -9.84 -0.88 22.10
N ILE A 240 -10.07 -1.62 21.02
CA ILE A 240 -9.10 -2.64 20.55
C ILE A 240 -7.80 -2.00 20.05
N ILE A 241 -7.83 -0.84 19.40
CA ILE A 241 -6.64 -0.10 19.00
C ILE A 241 -5.89 0.36 20.25
N GLU A 242 -6.57 0.91 21.23
CA GLU A 242 -5.95 1.38 22.47
C GLU A 242 -5.32 0.25 23.28
N ARG A 243 -6.02 -0.89 23.42
CA ARG A 243 -5.44 -2.10 24.05
C ARG A 243 -4.19 -2.60 23.30
N SER A 244 -4.19 -2.49 21.98
CA SER A 244 -3.02 -2.88 21.17
C SER A 244 -1.85 -1.93 21.38
N LEU A 245 -2.08 -0.62 21.45
CA LEU A 245 -1.07 0.37 21.78
C LEU A 245 -0.48 0.15 23.18
N ASP A 246 -1.34 -0.10 24.18
CA ASP A 246 -0.93 -0.41 25.56
C ASP A 246 -0.14 -1.72 25.65
N TRP A 247 -0.47 -2.69 24.80
CA TRP A 247 0.25 -3.94 24.72
C TRP A 247 1.67 -3.72 24.18
N LEU A 248 1.84 -2.93 23.11
CA LEU A 248 3.16 -2.59 22.56
C LEU A 248 4.06 -1.93 23.62
N GLU A 249 3.53 -0.98 24.39
CA GLU A 249 4.32 -0.31 25.44
C GLU A 249 4.83 -1.28 26.52
N ARG A 250 4.07 -2.33 26.81
CA ARG A 250 4.45 -3.35 27.81
C ARG A 250 5.39 -4.42 27.28
N HIS A 251 5.46 -4.61 25.97
CA HIS A 251 6.23 -5.68 25.31
C HIS A 251 7.33 -5.13 24.39
N TRP A 252 7.81 -3.93 24.69
CA TRP A 252 8.79 -3.26 23.86
C TRP A 252 10.07 -4.10 23.67
N PRO A 253 10.60 -4.30 22.44
CA PRO A 253 11.83 -5.05 22.21
C PRO A 253 13.01 -4.43 22.94
N SER A 254 13.83 -5.24 23.56
CA SER A 254 15.05 -4.79 24.26
C SER A 254 16.19 -4.43 23.30
N ASP A 255 16.19 -5.01 22.11
CA ASP A 255 17.16 -4.79 21.04
C ASP A 255 16.45 -4.80 19.70
N THR A 256 16.47 -3.69 18.98
CA THR A 256 15.83 -3.52 17.67
C THR A 256 16.78 -3.78 16.49
N GLY A 257 18.04 -4.10 16.76
CA GLY A 257 19.05 -4.20 15.72
C GLY A 257 19.35 -2.86 15.05
N PRO A 258 20.11 -2.87 13.94
CA PRO A 258 20.39 -1.68 13.17
C PRO A 258 19.17 -1.22 12.36
N ASP A 259 18.98 0.10 12.32
CA ASP A 259 17.95 0.69 11.47
C ASP A 259 18.25 0.49 9.99
N VAL A 260 17.22 0.17 9.21
CA VAL A 260 17.26 0.05 7.76
C VAL A 260 16.31 1.07 7.12
N LEU A 261 16.34 1.19 5.80
CA LEU A 261 15.24 1.80 5.06
C LEU A 261 14.10 0.79 4.99
N SER A 262 13.02 1.04 5.71
CA SER A 262 11.77 0.30 5.59
C SER A 262 10.97 0.83 4.39
N TRP A 263 10.46 -0.06 3.56
CA TRP A 263 9.53 0.29 2.50
C TRP A 263 8.18 0.75 3.06
N GLY A 264 7.76 0.17 4.19
CA GLY A 264 6.60 0.58 4.96
C GLY A 264 5.30 -0.11 4.54
N ASP A 265 4.96 -0.19 3.25
CA ASP A 265 3.84 -0.98 2.71
C ASP A 265 4.37 -2.16 1.87
N SER A 266 5.25 -2.93 2.49
CA SER A 266 5.94 -4.08 1.93
C SER A 266 4.98 -5.26 1.72
N ARG A 267 4.42 -5.39 0.53
CA ARG A 267 3.45 -6.45 0.18
C ARG A 267 3.41 -6.72 -1.31
N ILE A 268 2.98 -7.93 -1.69
CA ILE A 268 2.92 -8.34 -3.11
C ILE A 268 1.95 -7.48 -3.94
N GLY A 269 0.92 -6.90 -3.34
CA GLY A 269 -0.02 -5.98 -4.00
C GLY A 269 0.60 -4.65 -4.43
N ASN A 270 1.83 -4.35 -3.98
CA ASN A 270 2.61 -3.18 -4.37
C ASN A 270 3.79 -3.51 -5.28
N ILE A 271 3.77 -4.70 -5.90
CA ILE A 271 4.78 -5.15 -6.86
C ILE A 271 4.09 -5.47 -8.18
N ILE A 272 4.62 -4.96 -9.28
CA ILE A 272 4.23 -5.36 -10.63
C ILE A 272 5.10 -6.54 -11.05
N TYR A 273 4.48 -7.58 -11.61
CA TYR A 273 5.14 -8.80 -12.05
C TYR A 273 4.97 -9.01 -13.57
N ASP A 274 6.05 -9.41 -14.22
CA ASP A 274 6.02 -10.06 -15.53
C ASP A 274 6.15 -11.58 -15.30
N GLY A 275 5.08 -12.32 -15.62
CA GLY A 275 4.94 -13.69 -15.12
C GLY A 275 4.93 -13.69 -13.57
N PHE A 276 5.98 -14.26 -12.96
CA PHE A 276 6.19 -14.32 -11.52
C PHE A 276 7.46 -13.56 -11.07
N THR A 277 8.03 -12.75 -11.96
CA THR A 277 9.23 -11.95 -11.72
C THR A 277 8.85 -10.50 -11.45
N PRO A 278 9.29 -9.89 -10.33
CA PRO A 278 9.09 -8.48 -10.08
C PRO A 278 9.72 -7.59 -11.14
N VAL A 279 8.95 -6.63 -11.67
CA VAL A 279 9.41 -5.64 -12.65
C VAL A 279 9.24 -4.19 -12.19
N ALA A 280 8.45 -3.95 -11.15
CA ALA A 280 8.40 -2.64 -10.47
C ALA A 280 7.92 -2.76 -9.03
N VAL A 281 8.53 -1.99 -8.13
CA VAL A 281 8.13 -1.81 -6.72
C VAL A 281 7.48 -0.44 -6.58
N LEU A 282 6.29 -0.41 -6.02
CA LEU A 282 5.42 0.75 -5.95
C LEU A 282 5.15 1.17 -4.48
N ASP A 283 4.50 2.30 -4.32
CA ASP A 283 3.85 2.79 -3.09
C ASP A 283 4.80 2.99 -1.90
N TRP A 284 5.60 4.06 -2.02
CA TRP A 284 6.64 4.46 -1.06
C TRP A 284 6.16 5.47 -0.01
N GLU A 285 4.84 5.70 0.10
CA GLU A 285 4.30 6.75 0.96
C GLU A 285 4.45 6.48 2.46
N MET A 286 4.61 5.20 2.85
CA MET A 286 4.82 4.77 4.23
C MET A 286 6.29 4.48 4.55
N ALA A 287 7.20 4.76 3.64
CA ALA A 287 8.62 4.48 3.82
C ALA A 287 9.26 5.33 4.94
N GLY A 288 10.19 4.73 5.67
CA GLY A 288 10.85 5.37 6.80
C GLY A 288 12.11 4.62 7.25
N LEU A 289 12.75 5.11 8.31
CA LEU A 289 13.81 4.37 8.98
C LEU A 289 13.22 3.54 10.12
N GLY A 290 13.68 2.30 10.26
CA GLY A 290 13.23 1.42 11.34
C GLY A 290 13.91 0.07 11.35
N PRO A 291 13.53 -0.80 12.33
CA PRO A 291 13.92 -2.19 12.35
C PRO A 291 13.42 -2.96 11.11
N ARG A 292 14.17 -3.97 10.70
CA ARG A 292 13.88 -4.86 9.56
C ARG A 292 12.52 -5.55 9.69
N GLU A 293 12.18 -5.88 10.91
CA GLU A 293 10.98 -6.61 11.29
C GLU A 293 9.68 -5.86 10.93
N ILE A 294 9.74 -4.52 10.80
CA ILE A 294 8.57 -3.72 10.38
C ILE A 294 8.05 -4.18 9.02
N ASP A 295 8.95 -4.36 8.05
CA ASP A 295 8.57 -4.80 6.71
C ASP A 295 8.28 -6.30 6.64
N VAL A 296 9.07 -7.12 7.32
CA VAL A 296 8.88 -8.58 7.36
C VAL A 296 7.51 -8.91 7.98
N ALA A 297 7.18 -8.27 9.09
CA ALA A 297 5.89 -8.47 9.76
C ALA A 297 4.71 -7.96 8.93
N TRP A 298 4.87 -6.83 8.23
CA TRP A 298 3.83 -6.29 7.35
C TRP A 298 3.55 -7.25 6.20
N PHE A 299 4.59 -7.82 5.61
CA PHE A 299 4.49 -8.78 4.52
C PHE A 299 3.69 -10.03 4.93
N ILE A 300 4.02 -10.61 6.09
CA ILE A 300 3.32 -11.76 6.67
C ILE A 300 1.87 -11.40 7.00
N PHE A 301 1.68 -10.30 7.73
CA PHE A 301 0.37 -9.91 8.22
C PHE A 301 -0.63 -9.65 7.10
N LEU A 302 -0.23 -8.93 6.02
CA LEU A 302 -1.16 -8.57 4.95
C LEU A 302 -1.66 -9.79 4.18
N HIS A 303 -0.81 -10.80 3.95
CA HIS A 303 -1.28 -12.04 3.35
C HIS A 303 -2.23 -12.78 4.31
N ARG A 304 -1.84 -12.92 5.57
CA ARG A 304 -2.68 -13.61 6.56
C ARG A 304 -4.03 -12.91 6.77
N PHE A 305 -4.05 -11.60 6.72
CA PHE A 305 -5.30 -10.82 6.75
C PHE A 305 -6.26 -11.22 5.61
N PHE A 306 -5.77 -11.32 4.38
CA PHE A 306 -6.61 -11.78 3.26
C PHE A 306 -7.00 -13.26 3.40
N GLN A 307 -6.11 -14.10 3.91
CA GLN A 307 -6.42 -15.50 4.16
C GLN A 307 -7.47 -15.68 5.27
N ASP A 308 -7.43 -14.87 6.34
CA ASP A 308 -8.47 -14.85 7.37
C ASP A 308 -9.85 -14.48 6.78
N ILE A 309 -9.88 -13.57 5.80
CA ILE A 309 -11.12 -13.24 5.08
C ILE A 309 -11.59 -14.43 4.23
N ALA A 310 -10.69 -15.12 3.52
CA ALA A 310 -11.04 -16.30 2.75
C ALA A 310 -11.62 -17.40 3.66
N GLU A 311 -11.00 -17.65 4.81
CA GLU A 311 -11.49 -18.59 5.82
C GLU A 311 -12.87 -18.21 6.37
N PHE A 312 -13.10 -16.92 6.62
CA PHE A 312 -14.40 -16.42 7.06
C PHE A 312 -15.52 -16.69 6.04
N PHE A 313 -15.20 -16.59 4.74
CA PHE A 313 -16.13 -16.93 3.65
C PHE A 313 -16.12 -18.40 3.24
N GLU A 314 -15.45 -19.27 4.00
CA GLU A 314 -15.36 -20.72 3.76
C GLU A 314 -14.80 -21.07 2.37
N VAL A 315 -13.89 -20.24 1.83
CA VAL A 315 -13.15 -20.51 0.60
C VAL A 315 -11.69 -20.89 0.90
N PRO A 316 -11.05 -21.74 0.08
CA PRO A 316 -9.71 -22.25 0.38
C PRO A 316 -8.64 -21.16 0.50
N GLY A 317 -8.71 -20.11 -0.34
CA GLY A 317 -7.65 -19.13 -0.43
C GLY A 317 -6.28 -19.73 -0.79
N LEU A 318 -5.24 -19.20 -0.17
CA LEU A 318 -3.84 -19.61 -0.33
C LEU A 318 -3.17 -19.87 1.04
N PRO A 319 -3.61 -20.89 1.80
CA PRO A 319 -3.14 -21.12 3.17
C PRO A 319 -1.67 -21.51 3.25
N ASP A 320 -1.10 -22.08 2.19
CA ASP A 320 0.30 -22.52 2.08
C ASP A 320 1.21 -21.50 1.39
N PHE A 321 0.81 -20.22 1.32
CA PHE A 321 1.56 -19.15 0.68
C PHE A 321 1.88 -18.06 1.68
N LEU A 322 3.09 -17.52 1.65
CA LEU A 322 3.57 -16.45 2.53
C LEU A 322 3.34 -16.74 4.03
N ARG A 323 3.48 -18.00 4.44
CA ARG A 323 3.39 -18.39 5.85
C ARG A 323 4.51 -17.72 6.67
N ARG A 324 4.22 -17.43 7.92
CA ARG A 324 5.16 -16.79 8.83
C ARG A 324 6.53 -17.48 8.84
N SER A 325 6.54 -18.79 9.06
CA SER A 325 7.78 -19.57 9.14
C SER A 325 8.58 -19.53 7.83
N GLU A 326 7.89 -19.54 6.67
CA GLU A 326 8.53 -19.50 5.36
C GLU A 326 9.10 -18.10 5.06
N VAL A 327 8.35 -17.03 5.30
CA VAL A 327 8.80 -15.65 5.10
C VAL A 327 9.99 -15.31 5.99
N GLU A 328 9.93 -15.68 7.30
CA GLU A 328 11.05 -15.47 8.23
C GLU A 328 12.29 -16.26 7.78
N GLY A 329 12.12 -17.53 7.38
CA GLY A 329 13.21 -18.38 6.90
C GLY A 329 13.84 -17.88 5.60
N LEU A 330 13.03 -17.52 4.59
CA LEU A 330 13.51 -16.96 3.33
C LEU A 330 14.21 -15.62 3.52
N TYR A 331 13.64 -14.75 4.37
CA TYR A 331 14.28 -13.47 4.67
C TYR A 331 15.64 -13.69 5.36
N ALA A 332 15.74 -14.61 6.31
CA ALA A 332 17.00 -14.92 6.97
C ALA A 332 18.03 -15.50 6.00
N GLU A 333 17.63 -16.39 5.10
CA GLU A 333 18.49 -16.93 4.04
C GLU A 333 19.03 -15.84 3.12
N LEU A 334 18.14 -14.93 2.66
CA LEU A 334 18.48 -13.92 1.65
C LEU A 334 19.27 -12.75 2.23
N SER A 335 18.98 -12.34 3.48
CA SER A 335 19.59 -11.18 4.12
C SER A 335 20.77 -11.51 5.03
N GLY A 336 20.91 -12.76 5.46
CA GLY A 336 21.84 -13.18 6.53
C GLY A 336 21.43 -12.68 7.92
N TYR A 337 20.21 -12.16 8.09
CA TYR A 337 19.71 -11.63 9.36
C TYR A 337 18.46 -12.41 9.82
N GLN A 338 18.48 -12.96 11.03
CA GLN A 338 17.32 -13.64 11.60
C GLN A 338 16.39 -12.63 12.26
N PRO A 339 15.15 -12.48 11.79
CA PRO A 339 14.15 -11.62 12.44
C PRO A 339 13.92 -12.00 13.90
N ARG A 340 13.70 -10.99 14.76
CA ARG A 340 13.55 -11.15 16.21
C ARG A 340 12.29 -10.48 16.71
N ASP A 341 11.81 -10.90 17.87
CA ASP A 341 10.64 -10.30 18.53
C ASP A 341 9.41 -10.18 17.59
N MET A 342 9.27 -11.14 16.66
CA MET A 342 8.27 -11.08 15.59
C MET A 342 6.82 -10.99 16.12
N ASP A 343 6.52 -11.49 17.31
CA ASP A 343 5.18 -11.35 17.90
C ASP A 343 4.85 -9.86 18.18
N PHE A 344 5.85 -9.06 18.59
CA PHE A 344 5.68 -7.62 18.73
C PHE A 344 5.39 -6.95 17.37
N TYR A 345 6.21 -7.25 16.37
CA TYR A 345 6.10 -6.60 15.07
C TYR A 345 4.86 -7.05 14.28
N LEU A 346 4.43 -8.28 14.44
CA LEU A 346 3.19 -8.80 13.83
C LEU A 346 1.94 -8.16 14.44
N LEU A 347 1.90 -8.00 15.78
CA LEU A 347 0.83 -7.24 16.42
C LEU A 347 0.91 -5.77 15.99
N TYR A 348 2.10 -5.21 15.89
CA TYR A 348 2.29 -3.84 15.41
C TYR A 348 1.81 -3.67 13.95
N ALA A 349 2.07 -4.62 13.06
CA ALA A 349 1.55 -4.62 11.70
C ALA A 349 0.01 -4.63 11.68
N ALA A 350 -0.59 -5.53 12.46
CA ALA A 350 -2.04 -5.60 12.61
C ALA A 350 -2.63 -4.29 13.15
N LEU A 351 -1.99 -3.66 14.13
CA LEU A 351 -2.41 -2.37 14.67
C LEU A 351 -2.32 -1.24 13.64
N ARG A 352 -1.21 -1.15 12.90
CA ARG A 352 -1.07 -0.15 11.81
C ARG A 352 -2.20 -0.27 10.81
N HIS A 353 -2.48 -1.50 10.37
CA HIS A 353 -3.59 -1.77 9.46
C HIS A 353 -4.94 -1.45 10.08
N ALA A 354 -5.15 -1.71 11.39
CA ALA A 354 -6.38 -1.35 12.10
C ALA A 354 -6.66 0.15 12.07
N ILE A 355 -5.63 0.98 12.26
CA ILE A 355 -5.79 2.45 12.21
C ILE A 355 -6.17 2.90 10.79
N VAL A 356 -5.53 2.34 9.75
CA VAL A 356 -5.86 2.63 8.35
C VAL A 356 -7.30 2.21 8.04
N MET A 357 -7.69 0.99 8.41
CA MET A 357 -9.05 0.48 8.15
C MET A 357 -10.13 1.26 8.91
N ALA A 358 -9.86 1.67 10.14
CA ALA A 358 -10.78 2.55 10.87
C ALA A 358 -10.98 3.91 10.16
N ARG A 359 -9.92 4.48 9.58
CA ARG A 359 -10.03 5.70 8.75
C ARG A 359 -10.82 5.46 7.47
N ILE A 360 -10.59 4.34 6.78
CA ILE A 360 -11.32 3.95 5.57
C ILE A 360 -12.80 3.74 5.89
N LYS A 361 -13.14 3.01 6.97
CA LYS A 361 -14.52 2.80 7.41
C LYS A 361 -15.23 4.14 7.67
N ARG A 362 -14.58 5.09 8.35
CA ARG A 362 -15.13 6.44 8.57
C ARG A 362 -15.37 7.20 7.27
N ARG A 363 -14.46 7.06 6.30
CA ARG A 363 -14.63 7.63 4.96
C ARG A 363 -15.84 7.02 4.26
N MET A 364 -16.02 5.70 4.31
CA MET A 364 -17.18 5.01 3.73
C MET A 364 -18.49 5.50 4.39
N ILE A 365 -18.52 5.63 5.71
CA ILE A 365 -19.67 6.18 6.45
C ILE A 365 -19.94 7.64 6.02
N HIS A 366 -18.90 8.46 5.86
CA HIS A 366 -19.04 9.86 5.42
C HIS A 366 -19.74 9.97 4.05
N PHE A 367 -19.46 9.04 3.13
CA PHE A 367 -20.08 9.01 1.81
C PHE A 367 -21.38 8.21 1.74
N GLY A 368 -21.85 7.66 2.87
CA GLY A 368 -23.08 6.85 2.91
C GLY A 368 -22.93 5.47 2.29
N GLU A 369 -21.68 4.98 2.15
CA GLU A 369 -21.33 3.67 1.60
C GLU A 369 -21.27 2.59 2.69
N ASP A 370 -21.34 2.98 3.96
CA ASP A 370 -21.32 2.11 5.12
C ASP A 370 -22.06 2.77 6.29
N GLU A 371 -22.38 2.00 7.34
CA GLU A 371 -23.08 2.47 8.53
C GLU A 371 -22.14 2.53 9.74
N VAL A 372 -22.51 3.38 10.71
CA VAL A 372 -21.82 3.43 12.01
C VAL A 372 -22.06 2.09 12.72
N PRO A 373 -21.02 1.34 13.06
CA PRO A 373 -21.18 0.04 13.68
C PRO A 373 -21.76 0.17 15.10
N ALA A 374 -22.56 -0.83 15.49
CA ALA A 374 -23.14 -0.89 16.85
C ALA A 374 -22.07 -1.11 17.92
N ASP A 375 -21.03 -1.88 17.62
CA ASP A 375 -19.84 -2.05 18.45
C ASP A 375 -18.68 -1.22 17.86
N ILE A 376 -18.09 -0.36 18.68
CA ILE A 376 -17.01 0.54 18.24
C ILE A 376 -15.77 -0.23 17.75
N ASP A 377 -15.49 -1.41 18.29
CA ASP A 377 -14.37 -2.22 17.82
C ASP A 377 -14.57 -2.74 16.37
N ASP A 378 -15.79 -2.73 15.82
CA ASP A 378 -16.11 -3.08 14.43
C ASP A 378 -15.72 -2.00 13.40
N TYR A 379 -15.15 -0.87 13.83
CA TYR A 379 -14.37 -0.02 12.94
C TYR A 379 -13.11 -0.73 12.40
N VAL A 380 -12.67 -1.77 13.10
CA VAL A 380 -11.51 -2.59 12.72
C VAL A 380 -12.00 -3.92 12.14
N MET A 381 -11.90 -4.07 10.82
CA MET A 381 -12.38 -5.26 10.11
C MET A 381 -11.81 -6.58 10.66
N HIS A 382 -10.54 -6.58 11.06
CA HIS A 382 -9.84 -7.77 11.60
C HIS A 382 -9.78 -7.77 13.14
N ARG A 383 -10.79 -7.20 13.83
CA ARG A 383 -10.81 -7.17 15.31
C ARG A 383 -10.63 -8.55 15.94
N ALA A 384 -11.23 -9.58 15.35
CA ALA A 384 -11.12 -10.95 15.86
C ALA A 384 -9.68 -11.49 15.82
N SER A 385 -8.91 -11.14 14.78
CA SER A 385 -7.49 -11.48 14.68
C SER A 385 -6.66 -10.69 15.70
N LEU A 386 -6.95 -9.39 15.89
CA LEU A 386 -6.30 -8.57 16.92
C LEU A 386 -6.59 -9.08 18.34
N ASP A 387 -7.82 -9.47 18.66
CA ASP A 387 -8.13 -10.06 19.97
C ASP A 387 -7.35 -11.35 20.23
N LYS A 388 -7.22 -12.21 19.21
CA LYS A 388 -6.39 -13.42 19.31
C LYS A 388 -4.90 -13.11 19.47
N LEU A 389 -4.39 -12.09 18.76
CA LEU A 389 -3.01 -11.62 18.89
C LEU A 389 -2.72 -11.10 20.30
N LEU A 390 -3.60 -10.25 20.83
CA LEU A 390 -3.49 -9.73 22.20
C LEU A 390 -3.55 -10.82 23.26
N ALA A 391 -4.32 -11.88 23.01
CA ALA A 391 -4.42 -13.05 23.87
C ALA A 391 -3.27 -14.08 23.69
N GLY A 392 -2.40 -13.90 22.69
CA GLY A 392 -1.34 -14.87 22.36
C GLY A 392 -1.87 -16.21 21.81
N THR A 393 -3.07 -16.20 21.24
CA THR A 393 -3.75 -17.42 20.72
C THR A 393 -3.88 -17.44 19.19
N TYR A 394 -3.41 -16.40 18.52
CA TYR A 394 -3.44 -16.33 17.06
C TYR A 394 -2.44 -17.32 16.46
N ARG A 395 -2.84 -18.02 15.40
CA ARG A 395 -1.99 -18.99 14.68
C ARG A 395 -1.64 -18.41 13.31
N TRP A 396 -0.34 -18.41 13.03
CA TRP A 396 0.22 -17.87 11.81
C TRP A 396 0.46 -18.91 10.70
N ASP A 397 0.63 -20.17 11.10
CA ASP A 397 0.89 -21.31 10.23
C ASP A 397 -0.17 -22.41 10.46
#